data_a5702c5587fbe4675a2e848c71ab2875
#
_entry.id   a5702c5587fbe4675a2e848c71ab2875
#
_cell.length_a   1.000
_cell.length_b   1.000
_cell.length_c   1.000
_cell.angle_alpha   90.00
_cell.angle_beta   90.00
_cell.angle_gamma   90.00
#
_symmetry.space_group_name_H-M   'P 1'
#
loop_
_entity.id
_entity.type
_entity.pdbx_description
1 polymer ?
#
loop_
_entity_poly.entity_id
_entity_poly.type
_entity_poly.pdbx_seq_one_letter_code
_entity_poly.pdbx_strand_id
1 'polypeptide(L)'
;MTVQEAQTGPAPRARAAFHPLTVASVDRLTDDSVAVTFDVPEGLREAFDFRAGQALTVRRTIGGQEHRRSYSICAAVGRRPRIGVREIPDGLFSSWLVHDVRPGDVVEVQTPTGSLRADPAEGGRHLCIAAGSGITPMMSIVSTVLTHPAAQVTLLYGNRTSGSVMFAEELADLKNRYGPRLDLVHVLSREPRDVELFSGRLEADRLRRLLAALVPVDAVDHAWLCGPFGMIADSRSVLDELGLQADRVHFELFYVDEPPPELHRPEAVVTGDTSDVTIVLDGRTTTAAMSRDASILDGAAATRNDLPFACKGGVCGTCRARLCDGEADMRRNYALEQAEVDQGFVLTCQTFPVSARVTVDFDA
;
A
#
# COMPACT_ATOMS: atom_id res chain seq x y z
N MET A 1 7.61 41.92 -27.57
CA MET A 1 8.42 40.71 -27.34
C MET A 1 7.81 40.05 -26.10
N THR A 2 6.97 39.07 -26.32
CA THR A 2 6.25 38.34 -25.26
C THR A 2 7.11 37.10 -24.97
N VAL A 3 7.69 37.05 -23.77
CA VAL A 3 8.44 35.87 -23.31
C VAL A 3 7.41 34.81 -22.91
N GLN A 4 7.38 33.71 -23.66
CA GLN A 4 6.62 32.52 -23.33
C GLN A 4 7.32 31.82 -22.17
N GLU A 5 6.71 31.80 -20.99
CA GLU A 5 7.12 30.93 -19.87
C GLU A 5 6.94 29.47 -20.29
N ALA A 6 8.05 28.75 -20.34
CA ALA A 6 8.06 27.34 -20.51
C ALA A 6 7.41 26.66 -19.31
N GLN A 7 6.26 26.02 -19.49
CA GLN A 7 5.68 25.12 -18.49
C GLN A 7 6.67 23.97 -18.25
N THR A 8 7.35 24.00 -17.13
CA THR A 8 8.13 22.86 -16.64
C THR A 8 7.15 21.77 -16.25
N GLY A 9 7.05 20.72 -17.07
CA GLY A 9 6.36 19.49 -16.74
C GLY A 9 6.93 18.89 -15.43
N PRO A 10 6.17 18.02 -14.74
CA PRO A 10 6.65 17.40 -13.51
C PRO A 10 7.99 16.71 -13.76
N ALA A 11 8.93 16.92 -12.82
CA ALA A 11 10.25 16.32 -12.88
C ALA A 11 10.13 14.78 -13.02
N PRO A 12 10.96 14.13 -13.87
CA PRO A 12 10.92 12.69 -14.04
C PRO A 12 11.08 12.02 -12.68
N ARG A 13 10.15 11.09 -12.35
CA ARG A 13 10.22 10.32 -11.10
C ARG A 13 11.54 9.56 -11.08
N ALA A 14 12.31 9.75 -10.01
CA ALA A 14 13.55 9.00 -9.80
C ALA A 14 13.22 7.49 -9.89
N ARG A 15 14.00 6.77 -10.69
CA ARG A 15 13.83 5.34 -10.96
C ARG A 15 13.82 4.58 -9.64
N ALA A 16 12.78 3.83 -9.37
CA ALA A 16 12.70 2.95 -8.20
C ALA A 16 13.68 1.76 -8.38
N ALA A 17 14.92 1.97 -7.95
CA ALA A 17 15.99 1.00 -8.08
C ALA A 17 16.03 0.05 -6.89
N PHE A 18 16.43 -1.22 -7.13
CA PHE A 18 16.73 -2.18 -6.06
C PHE A 18 18.19 -2.00 -5.62
N HIS A 19 18.38 -2.00 -4.31
CA HIS A 19 19.69 -1.89 -3.68
C HIS A 19 19.86 -3.00 -2.64
N PRO A 20 21.05 -3.60 -2.52
CA PRO A 20 21.36 -4.52 -1.43
C PRO A 20 21.46 -3.73 -0.12
N LEU A 21 20.56 -3.99 0.82
CA LEU A 21 20.59 -3.43 2.16
C LEU A 21 20.88 -4.50 3.19
N THR A 22 21.69 -4.17 4.21
CA THR A 22 21.95 -5.07 5.33
C THR A 22 20.81 -4.99 6.34
N VAL A 23 20.35 -6.13 6.82
CA VAL A 23 19.40 -6.23 7.93
C VAL A 23 20.11 -5.82 9.21
N ALA A 24 19.66 -4.74 9.84
CA ALA A 24 20.21 -4.23 11.11
C ALA A 24 19.65 -4.98 12.32
N SER A 25 18.31 -5.21 12.33
CA SER A 25 17.63 -5.98 13.37
C SER A 25 16.41 -6.70 12.83
N VAL A 26 16.02 -7.77 13.54
CA VAL A 26 14.77 -8.49 13.38
C VAL A 26 14.12 -8.60 14.76
N ASP A 27 13.05 -7.86 14.97
CA ASP A 27 12.36 -7.78 16.26
C ASP A 27 11.07 -8.61 16.18
N ARG A 28 10.91 -9.58 17.08
CA ARG A 28 9.68 -10.38 17.18
C ARG A 28 8.55 -9.50 17.73
N LEU A 29 7.41 -9.44 17.02
CA LEU A 29 6.24 -8.67 17.43
C LEU A 29 5.14 -9.56 18.04
N THR A 30 4.88 -10.70 17.38
CA THR A 30 3.94 -11.74 17.80
C THR A 30 4.48 -13.10 17.36
N ASP A 31 3.79 -14.19 17.65
CA ASP A 31 4.21 -15.54 17.24
C ASP A 31 4.32 -15.68 15.70
N ASP A 32 3.54 -14.88 14.96
CA ASP A 32 3.46 -14.92 13.49
C ASP A 32 3.96 -13.63 12.81
N SER A 33 4.65 -12.73 13.54
CA SER A 33 5.08 -11.46 12.95
C SER A 33 6.39 -10.92 13.50
N VAL A 34 7.09 -10.20 12.63
CA VAL A 34 8.36 -9.52 12.94
C VAL A 34 8.38 -8.11 12.38
N ALA A 35 9.30 -7.29 12.91
CA ALA A 35 9.73 -6.06 12.25
C ALA A 35 11.19 -6.19 11.84
N VAL A 36 11.49 -5.84 10.58
CA VAL A 36 12.83 -5.91 10.01
C VAL A 36 13.33 -4.50 9.74
N THR A 37 14.45 -4.13 10.34
CA THR A 37 15.11 -2.83 10.16
C THR A 37 16.29 -2.97 9.22
N PHE A 38 16.45 -2.02 8.30
CA PHE A 38 17.54 -2.00 7.33
C PHE A 38 18.56 -0.92 7.64
N ASP A 39 19.84 -1.26 7.48
CA ASP A 39 20.92 -0.29 7.40
C ASP A 39 21.01 0.26 5.98
N VAL A 40 20.91 1.58 5.86
CA VAL A 40 21.04 2.29 4.59
C VAL A 40 22.44 2.88 4.50
N PRO A 41 23.26 2.48 3.51
CA PRO A 41 24.55 3.08 3.27
C PRO A 41 24.46 4.61 3.08
N GLU A 42 25.49 5.35 3.49
CA GLU A 42 25.49 6.81 3.45
C GLU A 42 25.15 7.39 2.08
N GLY A 43 25.69 6.81 1.02
CA GLY A 43 25.41 7.22 -0.36
C GLY A 43 24.00 6.95 -0.87
N LEU A 44 23.19 6.20 -0.11
CA LEU A 44 21.80 5.88 -0.46
C LEU A 44 20.78 6.56 0.47
N ARG A 45 21.21 7.34 1.46
CA ARG A 45 20.29 7.94 2.46
C ARG A 45 19.19 8.78 1.82
N GLU A 46 19.54 9.61 0.86
CA GLU A 46 18.58 10.45 0.14
C GLU A 46 17.56 9.59 -0.67
N ALA A 47 18.03 8.51 -1.31
CA ALA A 47 17.17 7.62 -2.09
C ALA A 47 16.21 6.80 -1.21
N PHE A 48 16.57 6.57 0.06
CA PHE A 48 15.75 5.88 1.06
C PHE A 48 15.07 6.81 2.06
N ASP A 49 15.14 8.13 1.83
CA ASP A 49 14.26 9.06 2.55
C ASP A 49 12.81 8.78 2.16
N PHE A 50 11.94 8.65 3.16
CA PHE A 50 10.56 8.21 2.96
C PHE A 50 9.57 9.15 3.63
N ARG A 51 8.34 9.12 3.14
CA ARG A 51 7.19 9.76 3.77
C ARG A 51 6.39 8.74 4.56
N ALA A 52 5.77 9.18 5.65
CA ALA A 52 4.95 8.29 6.49
C ALA A 52 3.80 7.66 5.68
N GLY A 53 3.69 6.34 5.76
CA GLY A 53 2.71 5.56 4.99
C GLY A 53 3.27 4.91 3.72
N GLN A 54 4.49 5.27 3.26
CA GLN A 54 5.12 4.60 2.13
C GLN A 54 5.56 3.16 2.46
N ALA A 55 5.88 2.40 1.41
CA ALA A 55 6.27 1.01 1.45
C ALA A 55 7.65 0.78 0.80
N LEU A 56 8.32 -0.30 1.19
CA LEU A 56 9.48 -0.87 0.52
C LEU A 56 9.06 -2.13 -0.22
N THR A 57 9.53 -2.29 -1.46
CA THR A 57 9.42 -3.55 -2.17
C THR A 57 10.69 -4.36 -1.95
N VAL A 58 10.54 -5.56 -1.45
CA VAL A 58 11.62 -6.53 -1.22
C VAL A 58 11.62 -7.55 -2.35
N ARG A 59 12.81 -7.91 -2.85
CA ARG A 59 13.02 -8.82 -3.96
C ARG A 59 13.86 -10.02 -3.55
N ARG A 60 13.50 -11.21 -4.04
CA ARG A 60 14.27 -12.46 -3.86
C ARG A 60 14.07 -13.38 -5.05
N THR A 61 15.12 -14.13 -5.43
CA THR A 61 15.03 -15.20 -6.40
C THR A 61 14.81 -16.53 -5.66
N ILE A 62 13.73 -17.23 -5.99
CA ILE A 62 13.36 -18.53 -5.41
C ILE A 62 13.13 -19.50 -6.58
N GLY A 63 13.84 -20.64 -6.59
CA GLY A 63 13.71 -21.62 -7.69
C GLY A 63 14.02 -21.05 -9.08
N GLY A 64 14.89 -20.04 -9.18
CA GLY A 64 15.23 -19.37 -10.45
C GLY A 64 14.23 -18.31 -10.90
N GLN A 65 13.15 -18.09 -10.15
CA GLN A 65 12.14 -17.05 -10.42
C GLN A 65 12.28 -15.87 -9.46
N GLU A 66 12.17 -14.66 -10.00
CA GLU A 66 12.16 -13.45 -9.20
C GLU A 66 10.78 -13.22 -8.58
N HIS A 67 10.77 -13.01 -7.28
CA HIS A 67 9.60 -12.67 -6.50
C HIS A 67 9.79 -11.31 -5.84
N ARG A 68 8.75 -10.49 -5.84
CA ARG A 68 8.71 -9.19 -5.18
C ARG A 68 7.49 -9.10 -4.26
N ARG A 69 7.65 -8.43 -3.10
CA ARG A 69 6.54 -8.11 -2.20
C ARG A 69 6.77 -6.75 -1.57
N SER A 70 5.71 -5.96 -1.52
CA SER A 70 5.71 -4.67 -0.83
C SER A 70 5.30 -4.85 0.62
N TYR A 71 6.00 -4.14 1.49
CA TYR A 71 5.73 -4.05 2.93
C TYR A 71 5.77 -2.58 3.34
N SER A 72 4.71 -2.11 4.01
CA SER A 72 4.65 -0.73 4.45
C SER A 72 5.72 -0.46 5.50
N ILE A 73 6.32 0.71 5.42
CA ILE A 73 7.28 1.20 6.41
C ILE A 73 6.52 1.48 7.70
N CYS A 74 7.02 0.95 8.82
CA CYS A 74 6.45 1.13 10.16
C CYS A 74 7.28 2.05 11.06
N ALA A 75 8.35 2.63 10.55
CA ALA A 75 9.18 3.60 11.27
C ALA A 75 8.67 5.04 11.07
N ALA A 76 8.93 5.90 12.04
CA ALA A 76 8.73 7.35 11.88
C ALA A 76 9.70 7.91 10.84
N VAL A 77 9.28 8.97 10.14
CA VAL A 77 10.14 9.72 9.20
C VAL A 77 11.44 10.18 9.89
N GLY A 78 12.55 10.11 9.17
CA GLY A 78 13.89 10.40 9.69
C GLY A 78 14.54 9.27 10.51
N ARG A 79 13.88 8.13 10.66
CA ARG A 79 14.46 6.92 11.24
C ARG A 79 14.92 5.96 10.15
N ARG A 80 15.69 4.91 10.53
CA ARG A 80 16.03 3.83 9.60
C ARG A 80 14.76 3.20 9.03
N PRO A 81 14.71 2.87 7.73
CA PRO A 81 13.57 2.16 7.17
C PRO A 81 13.38 0.81 7.88
N ARG A 82 12.14 0.57 8.33
CA ARG A 82 11.73 -0.64 9.04
C ARG A 82 10.40 -1.10 8.51
N ILE A 83 10.27 -2.37 8.17
CA ILE A 83 9.02 -2.97 7.69
C ILE A 83 8.43 -3.90 8.73
N GLY A 84 7.10 -3.93 8.84
CA GLY A 84 6.41 -4.93 9.64
C GLY A 84 5.87 -6.05 8.76
N VAL A 85 6.11 -7.30 9.15
CA VAL A 85 5.74 -8.49 8.37
C VAL A 85 4.95 -9.45 9.23
N ARG A 86 3.75 -9.81 8.78
CA ARG A 86 2.99 -10.94 9.34
C ARG A 86 3.06 -12.11 8.37
N GLU A 87 3.25 -13.30 8.89
CA GLU A 87 3.25 -14.52 8.10
C GLU A 87 1.88 -14.76 7.46
N ILE A 88 1.90 -15.05 6.18
CA ILE A 88 0.75 -15.58 5.44
C ILE A 88 0.98 -17.09 5.36
N PRO A 89 0.01 -17.93 5.77
CA PRO A 89 0.14 -19.38 5.65
C PRO A 89 0.58 -19.77 4.24
N ASP A 90 1.60 -20.63 4.11
CA ASP A 90 2.20 -21.05 2.84
C ASP A 90 2.81 -19.93 2.00
N GLY A 91 2.98 -18.76 2.56
CA GLY A 91 3.55 -17.58 1.91
C GLY A 91 5.06 -17.66 1.78
N LEU A 92 5.59 -17.94 0.59
CA LEU A 92 7.03 -18.09 0.30
C LEU A 92 7.89 -16.92 0.80
N PHE A 93 7.36 -15.71 0.84
CA PHE A 93 8.11 -14.50 1.18
C PHE A 93 7.96 -14.10 2.64
N SER A 94 6.74 -14.11 3.15
CA SER A 94 6.45 -13.73 4.53
C SER A 94 7.03 -14.73 5.52
N SER A 95 6.93 -16.05 5.25
CA SER A 95 7.54 -17.09 6.09
C SER A 95 9.06 -16.96 6.15
N TRP A 96 9.71 -16.68 5.00
CA TRP A 96 11.14 -16.41 4.98
C TRP A 96 11.55 -15.21 5.83
N LEU A 97 10.84 -14.07 5.73
CA LEU A 97 11.13 -12.88 6.54
C LEU A 97 10.92 -13.13 8.04
N VAL A 98 9.90 -13.93 8.39
CA VAL A 98 9.55 -14.21 9.79
C VAL A 98 10.47 -15.24 10.43
N HIS A 99 10.93 -16.25 9.68
CA HIS A 99 11.63 -17.40 10.26
C HIS A 99 13.13 -17.47 9.93
N ASP A 100 13.55 -17.00 8.75
CA ASP A 100 14.90 -17.27 8.25
C ASP A 100 15.82 -16.05 8.29
N VAL A 101 15.29 -14.84 8.05
CA VAL A 101 16.09 -13.62 7.99
C VAL A 101 16.70 -13.28 9.34
N ARG A 102 18.00 -12.92 9.34
CA ARG A 102 18.79 -12.60 10.54
C ARG A 102 19.51 -11.24 10.36
N PRO A 103 19.85 -10.57 11.47
CA PRO A 103 20.76 -9.42 11.43
C PRO A 103 22.07 -9.79 10.71
N GLY A 104 22.51 -8.94 9.80
CA GLY A 104 23.68 -9.14 8.94
C GLY A 104 23.35 -9.71 7.56
N ASP A 105 22.16 -10.26 7.33
CA ASP A 105 21.74 -10.70 6.00
C ASP A 105 21.62 -9.51 5.04
N VAL A 106 21.87 -9.77 3.76
CA VAL A 106 21.70 -8.77 2.70
C VAL A 106 20.42 -9.07 1.92
N VAL A 107 19.58 -8.07 1.79
CA VAL A 107 18.27 -8.15 1.14
C VAL A 107 18.18 -7.09 0.04
N GLU A 108 17.69 -7.47 -1.13
CA GLU A 108 17.41 -6.56 -2.24
C GLU A 108 16.13 -5.76 -1.96
N VAL A 109 16.28 -4.45 -1.76
CA VAL A 109 15.19 -3.55 -1.36
C VAL A 109 15.07 -2.41 -2.36
N GLN A 110 13.86 -2.15 -2.84
CA GLN A 110 13.57 -1.02 -3.70
C GLN A 110 13.38 0.25 -2.86
N THR A 111 13.78 1.40 -3.42
CA THR A 111 13.52 2.71 -2.81
C THR A 111 12.05 2.91 -2.48
N PRO A 112 11.72 3.75 -1.45
CA PRO A 112 10.36 3.91 -0.96
C PRO A 112 9.36 4.34 -2.04
N THR A 113 8.21 3.69 -2.08
CA THR A 113 7.11 3.97 -3.01
C THR A 113 5.77 3.97 -2.27
N GLY A 114 4.69 4.36 -2.94
CA GLY A 114 3.34 4.32 -2.39
C GLY A 114 2.64 5.68 -2.45
N SER A 115 1.30 5.64 -2.50
CA SER A 115 0.42 6.82 -2.54
C SER A 115 -0.02 7.27 -1.14
N LEU A 116 -0.05 6.35 -0.16
CA LEU A 116 -0.37 6.71 1.22
C LEU A 116 0.76 7.56 1.80
N ARG A 117 0.50 8.85 2.08
CA ARG A 117 1.53 9.80 2.49
C ARG A 117 0.97 10.83 3.45
N ALA A 118 1.34 10.75 4.73
CA ALA A 118 1.06 11.78 5.70
C ALA A 118 2.22 12.78 5.75
N ASP A 119 1.88 14.07 5.83
CA ASP A 119 2.87 15.14 5.99
C ASP A 119 3.08 15.42 7.49
N PRO A 120 4.32 15.30 8.01
CA PRO A 120 4.60 15.62 9.41
C PRO A 120 4.43 17.11 9.77
N ALA A 121 4.38 18.00 8.77
CA ALA A 121 4.13 19.42 8.98
C ALA A 121 2.64 19.74 9.17
N GLU A 122 1.75 18.83 8.82
CA GLU A 122 0.30 18.99 9.00
C GLU A 122 -0.08 18.59 10.42
N GLY A 123 -0.63 19.55 11.18
CA GLY A 123 -1.30 19.30 12.45
C GLY A 123 -2.73 18.79 12.22
N GLY A 124 -3.57 18.88 13.24
CA GLY A 124 -4.99 18.55 13.12
C GLY A 124 -5.35 17.18 13.68
N ARG A 125 -6.56 16.72 13.36
CA ARG A 125 -7.13 15.48 13.87
C ARG A 125 -7.04 14.37 12.83
N HIS A 126 -6.30 13.33 13.15
CA HIS A 126 -6.12 12.15 12.32
C HIS A 126 -6.90 10.98 12.91
N LEU A 127 -7.74 10.36 12.08
CA LEU A 127 -8.39 9.09 12.39
C LEU A 127 -7.66 7.97 11.66
N CYS A 128 -7.14 6.99 12.39
CA CYS A 128 -6.51 5.79 11.83
C CYS A 128 -7.41 4.59 12.11
N ILE A 129 -7.76 3.82 11.08
CA ILE A 129 -8.50 2.56 11.21
C ILE A 129 -7.66 1.44 10.61
N ALA A 130 -7.23 0.51 11.45
CA ALA A 130 -6.35 -0.58 11.04
C ALA A 130 -6.88 -1.94 11.48
N ALA A 131 -6.56 -3.01 10.73
CA ALA A 131 -6.75 -4.37 11.20
C ALA A 131 -5.55 -5.26 10.87
N GLY A 132 -5.12 -6.06 11.86
CA GLY A 132 -4.01 -6.98 11.72
C GLY A 132 -2.71 -6.29 11.28
N SER A 133 -2.13 -6.75 10.16
CA SER A 133 -0.90 -6.16 9.60
C SER A 133 -1.11 -4.76 8.99
N GLY A 134 -2.35 -4.31 8.78
CA GLY A 134 -2.65 -2.94 8.36
C GLY A 134 -2.20 -1.87 9.36
N ILE A 135 -1.76 -2.27 10.54
CA ILE A 135 -1.11 -1.38 11.51
C ILE A 135 0.24 -0.85 11.02
N THR A 136 0.91 -1.52 10.07
CA THR A 136 2.28 -1.17 9.68
C THR A 136 2.40 0.26 9.11
N PRO A 137 1.60 0.71 8.12
CA PRO A 137 1.64 2.11 7.71
C PRO A 137 1.13 3.05 8.80
N MET A 138 0.18 2.62 9.63
CA MET A 138 -0.33 3.43 10.74
C MET A 138 0.74 3.73 11.79
N MET A 139 1.63 2.78 12.09
CA MET A 139 2.78 3.02 12.98
C MET A 139 3.67 4.15 12.47
N SER A 140 3.95 4.17 11.17
CA SER A 140 4.71 5.25 10.55
C SER A 140 3.97 6.58 10.61
N ILE A 141 2.68 6.60 10.25
CA ILE A 141 1.84 7.81 10.26
C ILE A 141 1.71 8.36 11.68
N VAL A 142 1.23 7.55 12.62
CA VAL A 142 0.98 7.96 14.02
C VAL A 142 2.24 8.50 14.67
N SER A 143 3.36 7.76 14.56
CA SER A 143 4.62 8.17 15.16
C SER A 143 5.23 9.42 14.52
N THR A 144 4.89 9.70 13.26
CA THR A 144 5.36 10.88 12.54
C THR A 144 4.48 12.11 12.80
N VAL A 145 3.17 12.01 12.61
CA VAL A 145 2.27 13.17 12.77
C VAL A 145 2.22 13.67 14.20
N LEU A 146 2.31 12.80 15.21
CA LEU A 146 2.34 13.18 16.63
C LEU A 146 3.59 13.99 17.03
N THR A 147 4.62 14.06 16.18
CA THR A 147 5.74 15.00 16.40
C THR A 147 5.28 16.46 16.27
N HIS A 148 4.25 16.74 15.47
CA HIS A 148 3.64 18.06 15.41
C HIS A 148 2.81 18.33 16.68
N PRO A 149 3.01 19.47 17.37
CA PRO A 149 2.38 19.74 18.68
C PRO A 149 0.85 19.85 18.62
N ALA A 150 0.27 20.27 17.48
CA ALA A 150 -1.17 20.40 17.29
C ALA A 150 -1.83 19.12 16.77
N ALA A 151 -1.08 18.05 16.43
CA ALA A 151 -1.66 16.82 15.94
C ALA A 151 -2.31 16.00 17.06
N GLN A 152 -3.49 15.47 16.79
CA GLN A 152 -4.22 14.52 17.60
C GLN A 152 -4.56 13.29 16.75
N VAL A 153 -4.43 12.10 17.31
CA VAL A 153 -4.70 10.84 16.60
C VAL A 153 -5.67 10.00 17.40
N THR A 154 -6.70 9.49 16.74
CA THR A 154 -7.51 8.37 17.23
C THR A 154 -7.20 7.14 16.38
N LEU A 155 -6.69 6.08 16.99
CA LEU A 155 -6.39 4.80 16.34
C LEU A 155 -7.38 3.73 16.77
N LEU A 156 -8.25 3.30 15.84
CA LEU A 156 -9.09 2.12 15.98
C LEU A 156 -8.36 0.91 15.40
N TYR A 157 -7.97 -0.04 16.26
CA TYR A 157 -7.12 -1.16 15.85
C TYR A 157 -7.79 -2.51 16.11
N GLY A 158 -8.26 -3.16 15.03
CA GLY A 158 -8.88 -4.47 15.03
C GLY A 158 -7.88 -5.62 15.00
N ASN A 159 -8.04 -6.61 15.90
CA ASN A 159 -7.24 -7.83 15.95
C ASN A 159 -8.09 -9.05 16.31
N ARG A 160 -7.51 -10.23 16.22
CA ARG A 160 -8.19 -11.46 16.67
C ARG A 160 -8.23 -11.54 18.19
N THR A 161 -7.06 -11.44 18.81
CA THR A 161 -6.83 -11.52 20.26
C THR A 161 -5.76 -10.50 20.66
N SER A 162 -5.60 -10.26 21.94
CA SER A 162 -4.52 -9.41 22.50
C SER A 162 -3.13 -9.91 22.10
N GLY A 163 -2.88 -11.22 22.12
CA GLY A 163 -1.59 -11.81 21.70
C GLY A 163 -1.30 -11.68 20.19
N SER A 164 -2.29 -11.31 19.36
CA SER A 164 -2.11 -11.05 17.92
C SER A 164 -1.88 -9.58 17.58
N VAL A 165 -1.78 -8.70 18.57
CA VAL A 165 -1.58 -7.25 18.36
C VAL A 165 -0.11 -6.99 18.03
N MET A 166 0.17 -6.66 16.76
CA MET A 166 1.51 -6.20 16.37
C MET A 166 1.81 -4.84 16.99
N PHE A 167 3.06 -4.59 17.37
CA PHE A 167 3.53 -3.34 17.98
C PHE A 167 2.83 -2.96 19.29
N ALA A 168 2.34 -3.92 20.08
CA ALA A 168 1.60 -3.65 21.32
C ALA A 168 2.38 -2.77 22.30
N GLU A 169 3.66 -3.08 22.51
CA GLU A 169 4.53 -2.31 23.41
C GLU A 169 4.83 -0.92 22.83
N GLU A 170 5.15 -0.82 21.55
CA GLU A 170 5.46 0.46 20.89
C GLU A 170 4.22 1.40 20.87
N LEU A 171 3.02 0.85 20.67
CA LEU A 171 1.77 1.61 20.78
C LEU A 171 1.52 2.10 22.20
N ALA A 172 1.80 1.27 23.21
CA ALA A 172 1.72 1.68 24.63
C ALA A 172 2.72 2.79 24.96
N ASP A 173 3.95 2.70 24.45
CA ASP A 173 4.97 3.74 24.59
C ASP A 173 4.57 5.05 23.91
N LEU A 174 3.97 4.99 22.71
CA LEU A 174 3.42 6.17 22.05
C LEU A 174 2.28 6.78 22.87
N LYS A 175 1.36 5.96 23.41
CA LYS A 175 0.29 6.44 24.30
C LYS A 175 0.86 7.10 25.56
N ASN A 176 1.85 6.51 26.19
CA ASN A 176 2.52 7.08 27.35
C ASN A 176 3.21 8.43 27.02
N ARG A 177 3.86 8.52 25.87
CA ARG A 177 4.58 9.71 25.43
C ARG A 177 3.65 10.87 25.09
N TYR A 178 2.58 10.60 24.35
CA TYR A 178 1.72 11.63 23.79
C TYR A 178 0.42 11.86 24.59
N GLY A 179 0.12 10.98 25.55
CA GLY A 179 -0.99 11.14 26.50
C GLY A 179 -2.34 11.38 25.83
N PRO A 180 -2.98 12.54 26.07
CA PRO A 180 -4.31 12.83 25.53
C PRO A 180 -4.32 13.10 24.02
N ARG A 181 -3.17 13.23 23.36
CA ARG A 181 -3.08 13.44 21.92
C ARG A 181 -3.17 12.15 21.11
N LEU A 182 -3.08 10.99 21.74
CA LEU A 182 -3.27 9.69 21.10
C LEU A 182 -4.38 8.91 21.81
N ASP A 183 -5.51 8.70 21.15
CA ASP A 183 -6.51 7.76 21.60
C ASP A 183 -6.29 6.42 20.91
N LEU A 184 -6.05 5.37 21.70
CA LEU A 184 -5.77 4.02 21.21
C LEU A 184 -6.91 3.09 21.64
N VAL A 185 -7.65 2.57 20.66
CA VAL A 185 -8.80 1.70 20.86
C VAL A 185 -8.56 0.35 20.22
N HIS A 186 -8.42 -0.69 21.02
CA HIS A 186 -8.32 -2.08 20.55
C HIS A 186 -9.69 -2.73 20.45
N VAL A 187 -10.01 -3.31 19.29
CA VAL A 187 -11.22 -4.09 19.04
C VAL A 187 -10.82 -5.54 18.74
N LEU A 188 -11.30 -6.50 19.56
CA LEU A 188 -10.87 -7.89 19.48
C LEU A 188 -12.00 -8.79 19.01
N SER A 189 -11.78 -9.55 17.92
CA SER A 189 -12.82 -10.33 17.28
C SER A 189 -12.98 -11.75 17.82
N ARG A 190 -11.98 -12.27 18.56
CA ARG A 190 -11.99 -13.64 19.11
C ARG A 190 -11.66 -13.67 20.61
N GLU A 191 -11.70 -12.53 21.24
CA GLU A 191 -11.46 -12.37 22.67
C GLU A 191 -12.51 -11.40 23.21
N PRO A 192 -13.35 -11.82 24.19
CA PRO A 192 -14.39 -10.97 24.74
C PRO A 192 -13.79 -9.83 25.55
N ARG A 193 -14.44 -8.65 25.48
CA ARG A 193 -14.11 -7.47 26.25
C ARG A 193 -15.26 -7.12 27.17
N ASP A 194 -15.00 -6.47 28.30
CA ASP A 194 -16.03 -6.02 29.24
C ASP A 194 -17.05 -5.09 28.57
N VAL A 195 -16.60 -4.28 27.64
CA VAL A 195 -17.45 -3.41 26.82
C VAL A 195 -17.67 -4.08 25.46
N GLU A 196 -18.92 -4.46 25.16
CA GLU A 196 -19.30 -5.17 23.93
C GLU A 196 -18.90 -4.41 22.66
N LEU A 197 -18.86 -3.07 22.72
CA LEU A 197 -18.45 -2.23 21.61
C LEU A 197 -17.03 -2.53 21.13
N PHE A 198 -16.13 -3.01 22.01
CA PHE A 198 -14.75 -3.36 21.69
C PHE A 198 -14.55 -4.86 21.37
N SER A 199 -15.65 -5.61 21.20
CA SER A 199 -15.64 -7.03 20.83
C SER A 199 -16.20 -7.22 19.43
N GLY A 200 -15.54 -8.02 18.56
CA GLY A 200 -15.97 -8.33 17.20
C GLY A 200 -15.07 -7.68 16.13
N ARG A 201 -15.54 -7.68 14.88
CA ARG A 201 -14.84 -7.08 13.73
C ARG A 201 -15.20 -5.62 13.59
N LEU A 202 -14.32 -4.85 12.91
CA LEU A 202 -14.58 -3.48 12.48
C LEU A 202 -15.43 -3.50 11.18
N GLU A 203 -16.71 -3.86 11.35
CA GLU A 203 -17.74 -3.85 10.30
C GLU A 203 -18.57 -2.57 10.41
N ALA A 204 -19.36 -2.25 9.38
CA ALA A 204 -20.09 -0.98 9.24
C ALA A 204 -20.87 -0.57 10.50
N ASP A 205 -21.68 -1.47 11.09
CA ASP A 205 -22.48 -1.13 12.27
C ASP A 205 -21.64 -0.83 13.50
N ARG A 206 -20.56 -1.58 13.70
CA ARG A 206 -19.63 -1.33 14.79
C ARG A 206 -18.85 -0.04 14.60
N LEU A 207 -18.41 0.24 13.37
CA LEU A 207 -17.75 1.48 13.03
C LEU A 207 -18.64 2.69 13.30
N ARG A 208 -19.92 2.68 12.90
CA ARG A 208 -20.88 3.75 13.22
C ARG A 208 -20.96 3.99 14.72
N ARG A 209 -21.08 2.94 15.52
CA ARG A 209 -21.18 3.04 17.00
C ARG A 209 -19.86 3.56 17.62
N LEU A 210 -18.69 3.08 17.15
CA LEU A 210 -17.39 3.54 17.64
C LEU A 210 -17.14 5.00 17.29
N LEU A 211 -17.38 5.38 16.04
CA LEU A 211 -17.20 6.77 15.59
C LEU A 211 -18.14 7.71 16.32
N ALA A 212 -19.44 7.37 16.45
CA ALA A 212 -20.39 8.19 17.19
C ALA A 212 -20.03 8.37 18.68
N ALA A 213 -19.39 7.36 19.29
CA ALA A 213 -19.02 7.41 20.70
C ALA A 213 -17.69 8.09 20.98
N LEU A 214 -16.72 8.00 20.06
CA LEU A 214 -15.32 8.30 20.36
C LEU A 214 -14.70 9.38 19.44
N VAL A 215 -15.30 9.67 18.28
CA VAL A 215 -14.66 10.50 17.25
C VAL A 215 -15.62 11.60 16.78
N PRO A 216 -15.28 12.88 16.97
CA PRO A 216 -15.99 13.97 16.32
C PRO A 216 -15.62 13.99 14.81
N VAL A 217 -16.34 13.23 13.98
CA VAL A 217 -16.00 12.99 12.57
C VAL A 217 -15.97 14.30 11.75
N ASP A 218 -16.82 15.26 12.09
CA ASP A 218 -16.84 16.61 11.50
C ASP A 218 -15.55 17.40 11.72
N ALA A 219 -14.78 17.06 12.76
CA ALA A 219 -13.51 17.69 13.08
C ALA A 219 -12.29 16.86 12.60
N VAL A 220 -12.49 15.75 11.87
CA VAL A 220 -11.40 14.95 11.32
C VAL A 220 -10.84 15.62 10.07
N ASP A 221 -9.54 15.90 10.07
CA ASP A 221 -8.84 16.46 8.91
C ASP A 221 -8.37 15.36 7.94
N HIS A 222 -7.92 14.21 8.47
CA HIS A 222 -7.45 13.07 7.67
C HIS A 222 -7.89 11.74 8.29
N ALA A 223 -8.43 10.85 7.46
CA ALA A 223 -8.70 9.46 7.81
C ALA A 223 -7.76 8.52 7.03
N TRP A 224 -7.08 7.63 7.75
CA TRP A 224 -6.10 6.69 7.23
C TRP A 224 -6.58 5.27 7.46
N LEU A 225 -6.81 4.50 6.40
CA LEU A 225 -7.40 3.17 6.47
C LEU A 225 -6.43 2.13 5.94
N CYS A 226 -6.17 1.05 6.69
CA CYS A 226 -5.39 -0.07 6.18
C CYS A 226 -5.80 -1.40 6.81
N GLY A 227 -6.07 -2.40 5.97
CA GLY A 227 -6.48 -3.73 6.40
C GLY A 227 -7.22 -4.53 5.32
N PRO A 228 -8.09 -5.47 5.73
CA PRO A 228 -8.90 -6.27 4.80
C PRO A 228 -9.86 -5.41 3.98
N PHE A 229 -10.14 -5.85 2.76
CA PHE A 229 -11.00 -5.14 1.82
C PHE A 229 -12.37 -4.77 2.41
N GLY A 230 -13.08 -5.74 3.03
CA GLY A 230 -14.39 -5.48 3.62
C GLY A 230 -14.36 -4.38 4.69
N MET A 231 -13.34 -4.37 5.57
CA MET A 231 -13.19 -3.31 6.57
C MET A 231 -12.98 -1.93 5.92
N ILE A 232 -12.17 -1.86 4.87
CA ILE A 232 -11.91 -0.58 4.18
C ILE A 232 -13.16 -0.10 3.46
N ALA A 233 -13.89 -0.98 2.76
CA ALA A 233 -15.14 -0.65 2.11
C ALA A 233 -16.18 -0.14 3.12
N ASP A 234 -16.38 -0.85 4.22
CA ASP A 234 -17.28 -0.44 5.32
C ASP A 234 -16.85 0.91 5.92
N SER A 235 -15.54 1.09 6.18
CA SER A 235 -15.02 2.33 6.76
C SER A 235 -15.27 3.53 5.85
N ARG A 236 -15.00 3.39 4.55
CA ARG A 236 -15.25 4.45 3.57
C ARG A 236 -16.73 4.81 3.48
N SER A 237 -17.61 3.80 3.40
CA SER A 237 -19.07 4.01 3.37
C SER A 237 -19.56 4.74 4.61
N VAL A 238 -19.12 4.32 5.79
CA VAL A 238 -19.55 4.93 7.06
C VAL A 238 -19.01 6.35 7.21
N LEU A 239 -17.78 6.63 6.80
CA LEU A 239 -17.20 7.97 6.85
C LEU A 239 -17.91 8.93 5.88
N ASP A 240 -18.27 8.46 4.69
CA ASP A 240 -19.09 9.22 3.72
C ASP A 240 -20.50 9.51 4.27
N GLU A 241 -21.17 8.50 4.84
CA GLU A 241 -22.47 8.67 5.52
C GLU A 241 -22.42 9.72 6.65
N LEU A 242 -21.27 9.83 7.33
CA LEU A 242 -21.03 10.81 8.40
C LEU A 242 -20.53 12.17 7.89
N GLY A 243 -20.42 12.34 6.56
CA GLY A 243 -20.11 13.61 5.90
C GLY A 243 -18.62 13.92 5.78
N LEU A 244 -17.71 12.96 6.02
CA LEU A 244 -16.28 13.18 5.78
C LEU A 244 -16.01 13.20 4.28
N GLN A 245 -15.36 14.27 3.79
CA GLN A 245 -15.05 14.44 2.38
C GLN A 245 -14.08 13.34 1.88
N ALA A 246 -14.31 12.84 0.67
CA ALA A 246 -13.55 11.72 0.10
C ALA A 246 -12.05 12.03 -0.04
N ASP A 247 -11.67 13.27 -0.31
CA ASP A 247 -10.28 13.73 -0.42
C ASP A 247 -9.51 13.72 0.92
N ARG A 248 -10.24 13.62 2.05
CA ARG A 248 -9.66 13.42 3.39
C ARG A 248 -9.50 11.97 3.77
N VAL A 249 -10.01 11.01 2.96
CA VAL A 249 -9.97 9.58 3.24
C VAL A 249 -8.90 8.91 2.39
N HIS A 250 -7.83 8.46 3.05
CA HIS A 250 -6.68 7.82 2.44
C HIS A 250 -6.66 6.33 2.82
N PHE A 251 -6.40 5.43 1.89
CA PHE A 251 -6.41 4.01 2.20
C PHE A 251 -5.35 3.21 1.43
N GLU A 252 -4.95 2.08 2.01
CA GLU A 252 -4.10 1.07 1.40
C GLU A 252 -4.69 -0.32 1.67
N LEU A 253 -4.83 -1.12 0.62
CA LEU A 253 -5.33 -2.48 0.71
C LEU A 253 -4.17 -3.47 0.82
N PHE A 254 -4.24 -4.39 1.79
CA PHE A 254 -3.23 -5.44 1.95
C PHE A 254 -3.67 -6.79 1.42
N TYR A 255 -4.95 -7.09 1.58
CA TYR A 255 -5.48 -8.40 1.28
C TYR A 255 -6.94 -8.34 0.84
N VAL A 256 -7.30 -9.14 -0.13
CA VAL A 256 -8.65 -9.27 -0.65
C VAL A 256 -9.06 -10.73 -0.49
N ASP A 257 -9.91 -11.02 0.49
CA ASP A 257 -10.42 -12.36 0.79
C ASP A 257 -11.51 -12.82 -0.18
N GLU A 258 -12.11 -11.88 -0.93
CA GLU A 258 -13.25 -12.16 -1.80
C GLU A 258 -12.84 -12.17 -3.28
N PRO A 259 -13.47 -13.01 -4.12
CA PRO A 259 -13.32 -12.85 -5.56
C PRO A 259 -13.79 -11.44 -5.95
N PRO A 260 -13.08 -10.76 -6.85
CA PRO A 260 -13.43 -9.40 -7.27
C PRO A 260 -14.83 -9.40 -7.88
N PRO A 261 -15.56 -8.27 -7.80
CA PRO A 261 -16.76 -8.09 -8.60
C PRO A 261 -16.41 -8.36 -10.07
N GLU A 262 -17.27 -9.12 -10.74
CA GLU A 262 -17.12 -9.38 -12.18
C GLU A 262 -17.14 -8.05 -12.91
N LEU A 263 -15.98 -7.64 -13.41
CA LEU A 263 -15.91 -6.50 -14.33
C LEU A 263 -16.56 -6.95 -15.65
N HIS A 264 -17.51 -6.18 -16.13
CA HIS A 264 -18.17 -6.44 -17.41
C HIS A 264 -17.10 -6.42 -18.51
N ARG A 265 -16.93 -7.55 -19.19
CA ARG A 265 -16.15 -7.62 -20.43
C ARG A 265 -16.87 -6.78 -21.48
N PRO A 266 -16.19 -5.82 -22.14
CA PRO A 266 -16.70 -5.31 -23.40
C PRO A 266 -16.82 -6.51 -24.37
N GLU A 267 -17.97 -6.68 -24.99
CA GLU A 267 -18.18 -7.72 -26.05
C GLU A 267 -17.44 -7.34 -27.34
N ALA A 268 -16.14 -7.06 -27.26
CA ALA A 268 -15.34 -6.91 -28.49
C ALA A 268 -14.93 -8.30 -28.97
N VAL A 269 -15.53 -8.72 -30.07
CA VAL A 269 -15.12 -9.93 -30.81
C VAL A 269 -13.71 -9.69 -31.32
N VAL A 270 -12.75 -10.29 -30.68
CA VAL A 270 -11.33 -10.18 -31.01
C VAL A 270 -10.93 -11.37 -31.89
N THR A 271 -10.57 -11.12 -33.13
CA THR A 271 -10.00 -12.12 -34.06
C THR A 271 -8.48 -12.12 -33.89
N GLY A 272 -7.93 -13.19 -33.34
CA GLY A 272 -6.49 -13.43 -33.19
C GLY A 272 -6.06 -13.66 -31.74
N ASP A 273 -5.11 -14.55 -31.53
CA ASP A 273 -4.63 -14.95 -30.21
C ASP A 273 -3.60 -13.98 -29.61
N THR A 274 -3.13 -12.97 -30.38
CA THR A 274 -2.07 -12.04 -29.97
C THR A 274 -2.41 -10.58 -30.24
N SER A 275 -1.80 -9.68 -29.47
CA SER A 275 -1.81 -8.23 -29.66
C SER A 275 -0.39 -7.69 -29.70
N ASP A 276 -0.14 -6.68 -30.53
CA ASP A 276 1.11 -5.91 -30.50
C ASP A 276 1.01 -4.89 -29.36
N VAL A 277 1.70 -5.16 -28.24
CA VAL A 277 1.68 -4.27 -27.09
C VAL A 277 2.94 -3.42 -27.08
N THR A 278 2.74 -2.11 -27.12
CA THR A 278 3.79 -1.10 -27.01
C THR A 278 3.86 -0.58 -25.59
N ILE A 279 5.05 -0.66 -24.98
CA ILE A 279 5.33 -0.22 -23.63
C ILE A 279 6.29 0.95 -23.69
N VAL A 280 5.93 2.05 -23.00
CA VAL A 280 6.78 3.22 -22.75
C VAL A 280 7.21 3.19 -21.30
N LEU A 281 8.51 3.19 -21.06
CA LEU A 281 9.10 3.29 -19.72
C LEU A 281 10.49 3.92 -19.81
N ASP A 282 10.76 4.93 -18.99
CA ASP A 282 12.00 5.73 -18.95
C ASP A 282 12.30 6.35 -20.34
N GLY A 283 11.28 6.84 -21.05
CA GLY A 283 11.38 7.39 -22.40
C GLY A 283 11.75 6.36 -23.49
N ARG A 284 11.80 5.08 -23.16
CA ARG A 284 12.09 3.99 -24.10
C ARG A 284 10.82 3.26 -24.48
N THR A 285 10.66 3.06 -25.75
CA THR A 285 9.53 2.32 -26.33
C THR A 285 9.97 0.92 -26.74
N THR A 286 9.18 -0.08 -26.35
CA THR A 286 9.37 -1.48 -26.74
C THR A 286 8.03 -2.06 -27.18
N THR A 287 7.98 -2.67 -28.36
CA THR A 287 6.78 -3.36 -28.85
C THR A 287 7.04 -4.86 -28.92
N ALA A 288 6.12 -5.65 -28.40
CA ALA A 288 6.16 -7.11 -28.46
C ALA A 288 4.77 -7.68 -28.73
N ALA A 289 4.73 -8.78 -29.48
CA ALA A 289 3.51 -9.57 -29.63
C ALA A 289 3.25 -10.35 -28.33
N MET A 290 2.08 -10.19 -27.76
CA MET A 290 1.68 -10.81 -26.50
C MET A 290 0.37 -11.57 -26.66
N SER A 291 0.26 -12.71 -25.96
CA SER A 291 -1.01 -13.42 -25.88
C SER A 291 -2.06 -12.56 -25.17
N ARG A 292 -3.29 -12.56 -25.68
CA ARG A 292 -4.43 -11.89 -25.04
C ARG A 292 -4.90 -12.54 -23.76
N ASP A 293 -4.45 -13.77 -23.50
CA ASP A 293 -4.70 -14.49 -22.25
C ASP A 293 -3.68 -14.17 -21.16
N ALA A 294 -2.61 -13.45 -21.50
CA ALA A 294 -1.63 -12.96 -20.53
C ALA A 294 -1.90 -11.50 -20.13
N SER A 295 -1.66 -11.16 -18.86
CA SER A 295 -1.64 -9.75 -18.47
C SER A 295 -0.51 -9.01 -19.20
N ILE A 296 -0.68 -7.70 -19.43
CA ILE A 296 0.36 -6.89 -20.09
C ILE A 296 1.70 -7.02 -19.35
N LEU A 297 1.69 -7.03 -18.01
CA LEU A 297 2.90 -7.21 -17.21
C LEU A 297 3.58 -8.55 -17.47
N ASP A 298 2.81 -9.65 -17.44
CA ASP A 298 3.38 -11.00 -17.61
C ASP A 298 3.81 -11.26 -19.06
N GLY A 299 3.03 -10.79 -20.05
CA GLY A 299 3.38 -10.88 -21.45
C GLY A 299 4.66 -10.10 -21.81
N ALA A 300 4.87 -8.97 -21.11
CA ALA A 300 6.07 -8.15 -21.30
C ALA A 300 7.34 -8.75 -20.67
N ALA A 301 7.22 -9.64 -19.69
CA ALA A 301 8.36 -10.12 -18.89
C ALA A 301 9.46 -10.79 -19.73
N ALA A 302 9.13 -11.33 -20.91
CA ALA A 302 10.10 -11.93 -21.84
C ALA A 302 10.96 -10.88 -22.56
N THR A 303 10.46 -9.65 -22.74
CA THR A 303 11.12 -8.58 -23.51
C THR A 303 11.56 -7.41 -22.63
N ARG A 304 10.89 -7.20 -21.50
CA ARG A 304 11.13 -6.13 -20.53
C ARG A 304 11.04 -6.69 -19.11
N ASN A 305 12.17 -6.88 -18.48
CA ASN A 305 12.26 -7.36 -17.07
C ASN A 305 12.35 -6.21 -16.04
N ASP A 306 12.37 -4.98 -16.51
CA ASP A 306 12.53 -3.76 -15.71
C ASP A 306 11.19 -3.08 -15.35
N LEU A 307 10.04 -3.63 -15.79
CA LEU A 307 8.74 -3.07 -15.47
C LEU A 307 8.47 -3.05 -13.96
N PRO A 308 7.88 -1.96 -13.43
CA PRO A 308 7.57 -1.85 -12.02
C PRO A 308 6.39 -2.77 -11.66
N PHE A 309 6.59 -3.65 -10.68
CA PHE A 309 5.52 -4.45 -10.08
C PHE A 309 5.90 -4.95 -8.68
N ALA A 310 4.89 -5.35 -7.88
CA ALA A 310 5.10 -5.96 -6.58
C ALA A 310 4.09 -7.09 -6.29
N CYS A 311 2.79 -6.79 -6.13
CA CYS A 311 1.80 -7.75 -5.65
C CYS A 311 1.23 -8.68 -6.74
N LYS A 312 1.20 -8.25 -8.00
CA LYS A 312 0.52 -8.90 -9.13
C LYS A 312 -0.98 -9.18 -8.91
N GLY A 313 -1.58 -8.61 -7.86
CA GLY A 313 -2.98 -8.83 -7.46
C GLY A 313 -3.91 -7.63 -7.63
N GLY A 314 -3.43 -6.52 -8.23
CA GLY A 314 -4.24 -5.31 -8.43
C GLY A 314 -4.40 -4.42 -7.18
N VAL A 315 -3.57 -4.64 -6.13
CA VAL A 315 -3.75 -4.03 -4.80
C VAL A 315 -2.74 -2.91 -4.52
N CYS A 316 -1.48 -3.02 -4.98
CA CYS A 316 -0.40 -2.12 -4.55
C CYS A 316 -0.17 -0.90 -5.46
N GLY A 317 -0.81 -0.83 -6.62
CA GLY A 317 -0.64 0.28 -7.58
C GLY A 317 0.74 0.38 -8.24
N THR A 318 1.72 -0.48 -7.88
CA THR A 318 3.11 -0.36 -8.37
C THR A 318 3.22 -0.51 -9.89
N CYS A 319 2.36 -1.31 -10.51
CA CYS A 319 2.33 -1.56 -11.96
C CYS A 319 1.36 -0.62 -12.72
N ARG A 320 1.05 0.54 -12.15
CA ARG A 320 0.19 1.55 -12.77
C ARG A 320 0.85 2.10 -14.04
N ALA A 321 0.09 2.12 -15.14
CA ALA A 321 0.47 2.76 -16.39
C ALA A 321 -0.77 3.39 -17.02
N ARG A 322 -0.57 4.30 -17.95
CA ARG A 322 -1.67 4.92 -18.72
C ARG A 322 -1.88 4.15 -20.03
N LEU A 323 -3.11 3.76 -20.32
CA LEU A 323 -3.52 3.25 -21.62
C LEU A 323 -3.63 4.43 -22.59
N CYS A 324 -2.70 4.52 -23.56
CA CYS A 324 -2.60 5.65 -24.49
C CYS A 324 -3.24 5.34 -25.84
N ASP A 325 -3.29 4.06 -26.24
CA ASP A 325 -3.87 3.64 -27.51
C ASP A 325 -4.38 2.19 -27.39
N GLY A 326 -5.44 1.87 -28.14
CA GLY A 326 -6.06 0.57 -28.16
C GLY A 326 -7.04 0.33 -27.00
N GLU A 327 -7.50 -0.92 -26.90
CA GLU A 327 -8.44 -1.38 -25.88
C GLU A 327 -7.82 -2.49 -25.05
N ALA A 328 -8.05 -2.45 -23.73
CA ALA A 328 -7.58 -3.44 -22.78
C ALA A 328 -8.61 -3.64 -21.66
N ASP A 329 -8.68 -4.86 -21.14
CA ASP A 329 -9.61 -5.28 -20.07
C ASP A 329 -8.86 -5.36 -18.74
N MET A 330 -9.14 -4.46 -17.81
CA MET A 330 -8.61 -4.49 -16.45
C MET A 330 -9.54 -5.33 -15.57
N ARG A 331 -9.21 -6.59 -15.36
CA ARG A 331 -10.04 -7.58 -14.67
C ARG A 331 -10.15 -7.36 -13.16
N ARG A 332 -9.16 -6.70 -12.55
CA ARG A 332 -9.15 -6.38 -11.11
C ARG A 332 -8.53 -5.01 -10.87
N ASN A 333 -9.23 -4.20 -10.08
CA ASN A 333 -8.72 -2.92 -9.63
C ASN A 333 -9.14 -2.67 -8.18
N TYR A 334 -8.14 -2.62 -7.30
CA TYR A 334 -8.34 -2.25 -5.90
C TYR A 334 -7.49 -1.02 -5.51
N ALA A 335 -6.54 -0.63 -6.36
CA ALA A 335 -5.56 0.41 -6.04
C ALA A 335 -5.84 1.75 -6.74
N LEU A 336 -6.48 1.74 -7.90
CA LEU A 336 -6.79 2.96 -8.63
C LEU A 336 -8.17 3.48 -8.23
N GLU A 337 -8.26 4.77 -8.04
CA GLU A 337 -9.52 5.46 -7.87
C GLU A 337 -10.25 5.63 -9.21
N GLN A 338 -11.58 5.82 -9.17
CA GLN A 338 -12.38 5.97 -10.40
C GLN A 338 -11.86 7.13 -11.27
N ALA A 339 -11.45 8.23 -10.68
CA ALA A 339 -10.89 9.37 -11.40
C ALA A 339 -9.59 9.03 -12.16
N GLU A 340 -8.76 8.10 -11.68
CA GLU A 340 -7.57 7.61 -12.37
C GLU A 340 -7.96 6.68 -13.52
N VAL A 341 -8.94 5.79 -13.30
CA VAL A 341 -9.48 4.91 -14.36
C VAL A 341 -10.09 5.74 -15.49
N ASP A 342 -10.84 6.78 -15.17
CA ASP A 342 -11.45 7.70 -16.14
C ASP A 342 -10.39 8.50 -16.93
N GLN A 343 -9.19 8.69 -16.37
CA GLN A 343 -8.03 9.28 -17.05
C GLN A 343 -7.24 8.26 -17.89
N GLY A 344 -7.70 7.01 -17.94
CA GLY A 344 -7.08 5.93 -18.70
C GLY A 344 -5.96 5.18 -17.97
N PHE A 345 -5.82 5.34 -16.65
CA PHE A 345 -4.84 4.55 -15.91
C PHE A 345 -5.33 3.12 -15.67
N VAL A 346 -4.40 2.18 -15.79
CA VAL A 346 -4.63 0.74 -15.62
C VAL A 346 -3.55 0.11 -14.74
N LEU A 347 -3.87 -1.03 -14.14
CA LEU A 347 -2.90 -1.89 -13.43
C LEU A 347 -2.44 -2.99 -14.38
N THR A 348 -1.27 -2.87 -14.96
CA THR A 348 -0.79 -3.78 -16.03
C THR A 348 -0.72 -5.24 -15.62
N CYS A 349 -0.59 -5.54 -14.33
CA CYS A 349 -0.65 -6.92 -13.81
C CYS A 349 -2.05 -7.55 -13.86
N GLN A 350 -3.08 -6.75 -14.05
CA GLN A 350 -4.49 -7.16 -14.10
C GLN A 350 -5.17 -6.75 -15.40
N THR A 351 -4.43 -6.15 -16.33
CA THR A 351 -4.93 -5.63 -17.60
C THR A 351 -4.50 -6.54 -18.74
N PHE A 352 -5.45 -6.95 -19.57
CA PHE A 352 -5.29 -7.87 -20.68
C PHE A 352 -5.59 -7.14 -22.00
N PRO A 353 -4.74 -7.27 -23.04
CA PRO A 353 -5.00 -6.60 -24.29
C PRO A 353 -6.24 -7.21 -25.00
N VAL A 354 -7.11 -6.34 -25.55
CA VAL A 354 -8.32 -6.73 -26.28
C VAL A 354 -8.18 -6.42 -27.75
N SER A 355 -7.70 -5.24 -28.11
CA SER A 355 -7.49 -4.84 -29.50
C SER A 355 -6.18 -5.39 -30.09
N ALA A 356 -6.03 -5.36 -31.40
CA ALA A 356 -4.84 -5.84 -32.12
C ALA A 356 -3.56 -5.06 -31.71
N ARG A 357 -3.70 -3.79 -31.34
CA ARG A 357 -2.61 -2.94 -30.85
C ARG A 357 -3.03 -2.27 -29.56
N VAL A 358 -2.10 -2.20 -28.61
CA VAL A 358 -2.30 -1.55 -27.30
C VAL A 358 -1.01 -0.80 -26.95
N THR A 359 -1.14 0.43 -26.46
CA THR A 359 0.01 1.20 -25.94
C THR A 359 -0.24 1.57 -24.49
N VAL A 360 0.72 1.23 -23.63
CA VAL A 360 0.74 1.61 -22.21
C VAL A 360 1.98 2.42 -21.89
N ASP A 361 1.79 3.49 -21.13
CA ASP A 361 2.83 4.42 -20.71
C ASP A 361 2.98 4.42 -19.18
N PHE A 362 4.14 3.98 -18.70
CA PHE A 362 4.49 3.97 -17.28
C PHE A 362 5.08 5.30 -16.79
N ASP A 363 5.43 6.20 -17.72
CA ASP A 363 6.02 7.50 -17.41
C ASP A 363 4.94 8.59 -17.20
N ALA A 364 3.67 8.27 -17.47
CA ALA A 364 2.53 9.17 -17.40
C ALA A 364 2.07 9.50 -15.95
#